data_6440bd86fea2b0a773e173d7929d5e95
#
_entry.id   6440bd86fea2b0a773e173d7929d5e95
#
_cell.length_a   1.000
_cell.length_b   1.000
_cell.length_c   1.000
_cell.angle_alpha   90.00
_cell.angle_beta   90.00
_cell.angle_gamma   90.00
#
_symmetry.space_group_name_H-M   'P 1'
#
loop_
_entity.id
_entity.type
_entity.pdbx_description
1 polymer ?
#
loop_
_entity_poly.entity_id
_entity_poly.type
_entity_poly.pdbx_seq_one_letter_code
_entity_poly.pdbx_strand_id
1 'polypeptide(L)'
;MKLEIIPEALNMLKNPPKELNFIGDTSLLGMPKVAVVGSRKASVYTKECVTALCAALKSANVCVVSGGAIGVDITAHKAAMPRTIGVFANGLDIIYPAQNKVAIREIYEKGLALSEYDEGEPPIAYRFLERNRIVVGLAQALVVAQADLRSGSMQSARLANELKIPLFVLPQRINESSGTNALLASKKAELIDDYVKFASLFGEVKEQEKADDEILKFCKNGVSLDEALAKFGEIIYEYELDGLVEISNLRVKSAL
;
A
#
# COMPACT_ATOMS: atom_id res chain seq x y z
N MET A 1 -15.99 5.35 18.53
CA MET A 1 -15.18 6.09 19.56
C MET A 1 -14.53 7.29 18.91
N LYS A 2 -14.25 8.37 19.67
CA LYS A 2 -13.54 9.56 19.15
C LYS A 2 -12.10 9.57 19.65
N LEU A 3 -11.17 10.02 18.79
CA LEU A 3 -9.76 10.22 19.20
C LEU A 3 -9.69 11.37 20.23
N GLU A 4 -8.91 11.18 21.28
CA GLU A 4 -8.66 12.23 22.29
C GLU A 4 -7.79 13.36 21.74
N ILE A 5 -6.84 13.02 20.86
CA ILE A 5 -5.89 13.96 20.25
C ILE A 5 -5.89 13.75 18.73
N ILE A 6 -6.10 14.81 18.00
CA ILE A 6 -5.96 14.81 16.54
C ILE A 6 -4.47 14.75 16.17
N PRO A 7 -4.04 13.87 15.23
CA PRO A 7 -2.65 13.80 14.80
C PRO A 7 -2.09 15.16 14.33
N GLU A 8 -0.95 15.59 14.87
CA GLU A 8 -0.31 16.88 14.54
C GLU A 8 -0.09 17.07 13.04
N ALA A 9 0.19 15.99 12.31
CA ALA A 9 0.36 16.02 10.87
C ALA A 9 -0.84 16.64 10.13
N LEU A 10 -2.04 16.59 10.71
CA LEU A 10 -3.24 17.18 10.11
C LEU A 10 -3.35 18.69 10.30
N ASN A 11 -2.53 19.31 11.15
CA ASN A 11 -2.53 20.77 11.38
C ASN A 11 -2.04 21.55 10.15
N MET A 12 -1.31 20.90 9.23
CA MET A 12 -0.89 21.52 7.96
C MET A 12 -2.04 21.73 6.97
N LEU A 13 -3.18 21.08 7.20
CA LEU A 13 -4.33 21.19 6.32
C LEU A 13 -5.00 22.57 6.48
N LYS A 14 -5.47 23.15 5.37
CA LYS A 14 -6.25 24.41 5.40
C LYS A 14 -7.50 24.30 6.29
N ASN A 15 -8.13 23.13 6.28
CA ASN A 15 -9.29 22.79 7.10
C ASN A 15 -8.99 21.48 7.85
N PRO A 16 -8.28 21.53 8.99
CA PRO A 16 -8.02 20.32 9.78
C PRO A 16 -9.33 19.74 10.34
N PRO A 17 -9.42 18.42 10.52
CA PRO A 17 -10.57 17.81 11.18
C PRO A 17 -10.66 18.30 12.63
N LYS A 18 -11.86 18.63 13.09
CA LYS A 18 -12.09 19.02 14.48
C LYS A 18 -12.16 17.80 15.40
N GLU A 19 -12.71 16.73 14.89
CA GLU A 19 -12.88 15.44 15.57
C GLU A 19 -12.62 14.31 14.59
N LEU A 20 -12.17 13.18 15.08
CA LEU A 20 -12.04 11.94 14.30
C LEU A 20 -12.61 10.78 15.10
N ASN A 21 -13.60 10.13 14.52
CA ASN A 21 -14.10 8.85 14.98
C ASN A 21 -13.13 7.73 14.57
N PHE A 22 -12.97 6.69 15.40
CA PHE A 22 -12.11 5.57 15.08
C PHE A 22 -12.66 4.21 15.52
N ILE A 23 -12.21 3.17 14.85
CA ILE A 23 -12.34 1.74 15.21
C ILE A 23 -10.99 1.08 14.92
N GLY A 24 -10.48 0.27 15.84
CA GLY A 24 -9.24 -0.50 15.67
C GLY A 24 -8.06 0.05 16.46
N ASP A 25 -6.85 -0.22 15.97
CA ASP A 25 -5.59 0.04 16.68
C ASP A 25 -5.03 1.45 16.44
N THR A 26 -5.19 2.33 17.42
CA THR A 26 -4.68 3.71 17.35
C THR A 26 -3.15 3.81 17.43
N SER A 27 -2.43 2.76 17.84
CA SER A 27 -0.96 2.76 17.88
C SER A 27 -0.35 2.95 16.48
N LEU A 28 -1.08 2.58 15.43
CA LEU A 28 -0.69 2.80 14.02
C LEU A 28 -0.51 4.29 13.67
N LEU A 29 -1.11 5.21 14.43
CA LEU A 29 -0.91 6.65 14.25
C LEU A 29 0.51 7.11 14.59
N GLY A 30 1.23 6.36 15.43
CA GLY A 30 2.63 6.62 15.78
C GLY A 30 3.65 6.11 14.75
N MET A 31 3.23 5.26 13.80
CA MET A 31 4.14 4.66 12.82
C MET A 31 4.44 5.62 11.66
N PRO A 32 5.57 5.44 10.93
CA PRO A 32 5.75 6.03 9.61
C PRO A 32 4.59 5.65 8.67
N LYS A 33 4.13 6.57 7.83
CA LYS A 33 2.94 6.38 7.01
C LYS A 33 3.14 6.81 5.57
N VAL A 34 2.70 5.98 4.62
CA VAL A 34 2.65 6.29 3.19
C VAL A 34 1.21 6.16 2.69
N ALA A 35 0.70 7.21 2.05
CA ALA A 35 -0.61 7.16 1.42
C ALA A 35 -0.51 6.47 0.05
N VAL A 36 -1.39 5.53 -0.24
CA VAL A 36 -1.49 4.84 -1.54
C VAL A 36 -2.89 5.00 -2.08
N VAL A 37 -3.03 5.70 -3.19
CA VAL A 37 -4.32 6.00 -3.81
C VAL A 37 -4.29 5.73 -5.32
N GLY A 38 -5.47 5.63 -5.93
CA GLY A 38 -5.53 5.47 -7.37
C GLY A 38 -6.89 5.15 -7.93
N SER A 39 -6.90 4.62 -9.15
CA SER A 39 -8.10 4.32 -9.90
C SER A 39 -8.98 3.28 -9.23
N ARG A 40 -10.30 3.52 -9.26
CA ARG A 40 -11.30 2.51 -8.91
C ARG A 40 -11.37 1.36 -9.93
N LYS A 41 -10.87 1.60 -11.15
CA LYS A 41 -10.76 0.64 -12.25
C LYS A 41 -9.30 0.29 -12.53
N ALA A 42 -8.54 -0.03 -11.46
CA ALA A 42 -7.14 -0.39 -11.58
C ALA A 42 -6.95 -1.64 -12.46
N SER A 43 -5.97 -1.60 -13.36
CA SER A 43 -5.56 -2.75 -14.18
C SER A 43 -5.03 -3.89 -13.28
N VAL A 44 -4.94 -5.09 -13.83
CA VAL A 44 -4.34 -6.25 -13.13
C VAL A 44 -2.89 -5.91 -12.77
N TYR A 45 -2.12 -5.43 -13.73
CA TYR A 45 -0.75 -4.96 -13.53
C TYR A 45 -0.63 -3.96 -12.37
N THR A 46 -1.49 -2.93 -12.34
CA THR A 46 -1.46 -1.95 -11.24
C THR A 46 -1.75 -2.59 -9.88
N LYS A 47 -2.69 -3.54 -9.82
CA LYS A 47 -3.00 -4.24 -8.56
C LYS A 47 -1.82 -5.10 -8.07
N GLU A 48 -1.13 -5.78 -8.97
CA GLU A 48 0.09 -6.55 -8.67
C GLU A 48 1.19 -5.64 -8.13
N CYS A 49 1.48 -4.52 -8.83
CA CYS A 49 2.44 -3.52 -8.37
C CYS A 49 2.07 -2.93 -6.99
N VAL A 50 0.80 -2.59 -6.77
CA VAL A 50 0.32 -2.08 -5.46
C VAL A 50 0.47 -3.14 -4.37
N THR A 51 0.20 -4.41 -4.68
CA THR A 51 0.37 -5.50 -3.73
C THR A 51 1.83 -5.65 -3.31
N ALA A 52 2.75 -5.68 -4.28
CA ALA A 52 4.19 -5.78 -4.01
C ALA A 52 4.71 -4.57 -3.23
N LEU A 53 4.34 -3.35 -3.65
CA LEU A 53 4.71 -2.12 -2.95
C LEU A 53 4.23 -2.11 -1.49
N CYS A 54 2.95 -2.43 -1.25
CA CYS A 54 2.39 -2.40 0.11
C CYS A 54 2.93 -3.54 0.98
N ALA A 55 3.31 -4.68 0.40
CA ALA A 55 4.03 -5.73 1.10
C ALA A 55 5.44 -5.27 1.53
N ALA A 56 6.18 -4.58 0.66
CA ALA A 56 7.48 -3.98 1.00
C ALA A 56 7.35 -2.92 2.10
N LEU A 57 6.37 -2.02 2.03
CA LEU A 57 6.08 -1.04 3.09
C LEU A 57 5.78 -1.72 4.43
N LYS A 58 4.94 -2.76 4.41
CA LYS A 58 4.64 -3.56 5.61
C LYS A 58 5.91 -4.18 6.21
N SER A 59 6.78 -4.75 5.38
CA SER A 59 8.05 -5.34 5.83
C SER A 59 9.01 -4.31 6.44
N ALA A 60 8.95 -3.05 5.96
CA ALA A 60 9.69 -1.92 6.51
C ALA A 60 9.05 -1.29 7.75
N ASN A 61 8.02 -1.89 8.35
CA ASN A 61 7.23 -1.31 9.44
C ASN A 61 6.58 0.04 9.11
N VAL A 62 6.23 0.27 7.85
CA VAL A 62 5.52 1.46 7.38
C VAL A 62 4.04 1.16 7.26
N CYS A 63 3.20 2.05 7.78
CA CYS A 63 1.75 1.93 7.71
C CYS A 63 1.22 2.52 6.38
N VAL A 64 0.30 1.82 5.73
CA VAL A 64 -0.34 2.30 4.51
C VAL A 64 -1.63 3.03 4.85
N VAL A 65 -1.79 4.26 4.37
CA VAL A 65 -3.01 5.06 4.53
C VAL A 65 -3.78 5.09 3.20
N SER A 66 -5.07 4.79 3.22
CA SER A 66 -5.89 4.88 2.02
C SER A 66 -7.37 5.09 2.32
N GLY A 67 -8.19 5.16 1.29
CA GLY A 67 -9.59 5.55 1.40
C GLY A 67 -10.61 4.41 1.42
N GLY A 68 -10.21 3.16 1.27
CA GLY A 68 -11.12 2.01 1.24
C GLY A 68 -12.00 1.90 0.00
N ALA A 69 -11.76 2.68 -1.06
CA ALA A 69 -12.48 2.57 -2.33
C ALA A 69 -12.16 1.26 -3.05
N ILE A 70 -12.99 0.87 -4.02
CA ILE A 70 -12.67 -0.25 -4.93
C ILE A 70 -11.40 0.07 -5.73
N GLY A 71 -10.68 -0.94 -6.21
CA GLY A 71 -9.46 -0.77 -7.01
C GLY A 71 -8.21 -0.61 -6.15
N VAL A 72 -7.43 0.44 -6.38
CA VAL A 72 -6.13 0.64 -5.72
C VAL A 72 -6.23 0.64 -4.20
N ASP A 73 -7.16 1.43 -3.63
CA ASP A 73 -7.25 1.63 -2.18
C ASP A 73 -7.43 0.30 -1.43
N ILE A 74 -8.41 -0.51 -1.83
CA ILE A 74 -8.67 -1.78 -1.15
C ILE A 74 -7.58 -2.82 -1.39
N THR A 75 -6.90 -2.78 -2.55
CA THR A 75 -5.74 -3.62 -2.83
C THR A 75 -4.60 -3.26 -1.89
N ALA A 76 -4.34 -1.97 -1.68
CA ALA A 76 -3.33 -1.47 -0.77
C ALA A 76 -3.60 -1.92 0.68
N HIS A 77 -4.84 -1.77 1.16
CA HIS A 77 -5.21 -2.22 2.50
C HIS A 77 -4.97 -3.72 2.71
N LYS A 78 -5.44 -4.56 1.77
CA LYS A 78 -5.26 -6.02 1.87
C LYS A 78 -3.78 -6.42 1.96
N ALA A 79 -2.92 -5.82 1.13
CA ALA A 79 -1.51 -6.15 1.10
C ALA A 79 -0.74 -5.64 2.34
N ALA A 80 -1.15 -4.50 2.89
CA ALA A 80 -0.51 -3.89 4.06
C ALA A 80 -0.97 -4.46 5.41
N MET A 81 -2.09 -5.19 5.46
CA MET A 81 -2.66 -5.71 6.71
C MET A 81 -1.62 -6.39 7.59
N PRO A 82 -1.55 -6.16 8.91
CA PRO A 82 -2.42 -5.29 9.72
C PRO A 82 -1.98 -3.80 9.75
N ARG A 83 -0.84 -3.42 9.15
CA ARG A 83 -0.28 -2.06 9.17
C ARG A 83 -0.98 -1.15 8.17
N THR A 84 -2.25 -0.87 8.42
CA THR A 84 -3.06 -0.06 7.50
C THR A 84 -4.08 0.82 8.21
N ILE A 85 -4.25 2.05 7.71
CA ILE A 85 -5.21 3.03 8.19
C ILE A 85 -6.19 3.34 7.06
N GLY A 86 -7.45 2.94 7.25
CA GLY A 86 -8.54 3.30 6.35
C GLY A 86 -9.20 4.60 6.80
N VAL A 87 -9.25 5.61 5.94
CA VAL A 87 -10.03 6.83 6.21
C VAL A 87 -11.32 6.76 5.42
N PHE A 88 -12.46 6.89 6.06
CA PHE A 88 -13.78 6.71 5.44
C PHE A 88 -14.53 8.03 5.31
N ALA A 89 -15.43 8.12 4.34
CA ALA A 89 -16.20 9.31 4.00
C ALA A 89 -17.67 9.20 4.46
N ASN A 90 -17.91 8.43 5.51
CA ASN A 90 -19.21 8.13 6.13
C ASN A 90 -19.02 7.68 7.58
N GLY A 91 -20.08 7.59 8.34
CA GLY A 91 -20.05 7.03 9.68
C GLY A 91 -19.50 5.59 9.67
N LEU A 92 -18.67 5.23 10.65
CA LEU A 92 -17.99 3.93 10.69
C LEU A 92 -18.94 2.75 10.95
N ASP A 93 -20.17 3.01 11.34
CA ASP A 93 -21.26 2.03 11.42
C ASP A 93 -21.76 1.57 10.04
N ILE A 94 -21.51 2.38 8.99
CA ILE A 94 -21.91 2.10 7.62
C ILE A 94 -20.71 1.62 6.80
N ILE A 95 -20.73 0.37 6.35
CA ILE A 95 -19.67 -0.18 5.50
C ILE A 95 -19.93 0.15 4.03
N TYR A 96 -19.06 0.99 3.47
CA TYR A 96 -19.12 1.41 2.06
C TYR A 96 -17.72 1.46 1.41
N PRO A 97 -17.57 0.94 0.17
CA PRO A 97 -18.57 0.28 -0.67
C PRO A 97 -18.85 -1.16 -0.22
N ALA A 98 -20.06 -1.66 -0.48
CA ALA A 98 -20.49 -2.99 -0.05
C ALA A 98 -19.61 -4.13 -0.60
N GLN A 99 -19.05 -3.96 -1.82
CA GLN A 99 -18.13 -4.91 -2.44
C GLN A 99 -16.85 -5.15 -1.59
N ASN A 100 -16.45 -4.16 -0.79
CA ASN A 100 -15.26 -4.23 0.04
C ASN A 100 -15.55 -4.64 1.50
N LYS A 101 -16.80 -5.07 1.80
CA LYS A 101 -17.28 -5.32 3.18
C LYS A 101 -16.34 -6.21 4.00
N VAL A 102 -15.84 -7.29 3.43
CA VAL A 102 -14.93 -8.21 4.12
C VAL A 102 -13.62 -7.52 4.51
N ALA A 103 -12.98 -6.86 3.53
CA ALA A 103 -11.72 -6.17 3.77
C ALA A 103 -11.86 -4.97 4.71
N ILE A 104 -12.99 -4.23 4.65
CA ILE A 104 -13.25 -3.10 5.56
C ILE A 104 -13.44 -3.60 7.00
N ARG A 105 -14.14 -4.73 7.21
CA ARG A 105 -14.25 -5.36 8.54
C ARG A 105 -12.87 -5.79 9.05
N GLU A 106 -12.04 -6.33 8.19
CA GLU A 106 -10.67 -6.70 8.56
C GLU A 106 -9.81 -5.48 8.95
N ILE A 107 -10.01 -4.31 8.29
CA ILE A 107 -9.39 -3.04 8.72
C ILE A 107 -9.86 -2.66 10.13
N TYR A 108 -11.16 -2.82 10.44
CA TYR A 108 -11.72 -2.51 11.77
C TYR A 108 -11.17 -3.43 12.85
N GLU A 109 -10.94 -4.70 12.53
CA GLU A 109 -10.48 -5.72 13.48
C GLU A 109 -8.96 -5.72 13.71
N LYS A 110 -8.17 -5.48 12.65
CA LYS A 110 -6.70 -5.66 12.67
C LYS A 110 -5.90 -4.40 12.36
N GLY A 111 -6.51 -3.40 11.75
CA GLY A 111 -5.90 -2.13 11.38
C GLY A 111 -6.54 -0.98 12.16
N LEU A 112 -6.60 0.19 11.52
CA LEU A 112 -7.26 1.37 12.06
C LEU A 112 -8.21 1.96 11.01
N ALA A 113 -9.44 2.23 11.41
CA ALA A 113 -10.42 2.98 10.63
C ALA A 113 -10.63 4.37 11.24
N LEU A 114 -10.64 5.41 10.42
CA LEU A 114 -10.88 6.79 10.81
C LEU A 114 -12.01 7.41 10.01
N SER A 115 -12.80 8.28 10.63
CA SER A 115 -13.80 9.10 9.94
C SER A 115 -14.05 10.42 10.67
N GLU A 116 -14.27 11.49 9.90
CA GLU A 116 -14.79 12.79 10.41
C GLU A 116 -16.30 12.79 10.63
N TYR A 117 -16.98 11.76 10.14
CA TYR A 117 -18.45 11.69 10.10
C TYR A 117 -18.96 10.87 11.27
N ASP A 118 -20.05 11.33 11.88
CA ASP A 118 -20.69 10.64 12.99
C ASP A 118 -21.47 9.40 12.52
N GLU A 119 -21.86 8.56 13.48
CA GLU A 119 -22.68 7.37 13.21
C GLU A 119 -23.99 7.76 12.50
N GLY A 120 -24.42 6.94 11.55
CA GLY A 120 -25.59 7.17 10.72
C GLY A 120 -25.37 8.08 9.51
N GLU A 121 -24.23 8.75 9.40
CA GLU A 121 -23.95 9.63 8.26
C GLU A 121 -23.60 8.84 6.99
N PRO A 122 -24.38 8.98 5.89
CA PRO A 122 -24.19 8.19 4.68
C PRO A 122 -23.00 8.66 3.84
N PRO A 123 -22.45 7.80 2.95
CA PRO A 123 -21.45 8.20 1.98
C PRO A 123 -22.07 9.10 0.91
N ILE A 124 -21.61 10.35 0.82
CA ILE A 124 -22.06 11.36 -0.15
C ILE A 124 -20.89 11.73 -1.05
N ALA A 125 -21.15 12.00 -2.33
CA ALA A 125 -20.13 12.15 -3.36
C ALA A 125 -19.01 13.16 -3.01
N TYR A 126 -19.35 14.35 -2.50
CA TYR A 126 -18.36 15.37 -2.17
C TYR A 126 -17.49 14.99 -0.96
N ARG A 127 -18.02 14.20 -0.01
CA ARG A 127 -17.30 13.76 1.20
C ARG A 127 -16.06 12.93 0.86
N PHE A 128 -16.07 12.18 -0.27
CA PHE A 128 -14.89 11.44 -0.71
C PHE A 128 -13.72 12.36 -1.05
N LEU A 129 -14.00 13.53 -1.61
CA LEU A 129 -12.98 14.53 -1.94
C LEU A 129 -12.48 15.24 -0.67
N GLU A 130 -13.39 15.59 0.23
CA GLU A 130 -13.04 16.19 1.53
C GLU A 130 -12.19 15.25 2.37
N ARG A 131 -12.58 13.99 2.47
CA ARG A 131 -11.85 12.96 3.20
C ARG A 131 -10.42 12.78 2.70
N ASN A 132 -10.18 12.90 1.39
CA ASN A 132 -8.86 12.69 0.80
C ASN A 132 -7.78 13.57 1.43
N ARG A 133 -8.14 14.76 1.96
CA ARG A 133 -7.18 15.62 2.66
C ARG A 133 -6.60 14.97 3.92
N ILE A 134 -7.40 14.15 4.60
CA ILE A 134 -6.94 13.41 5.78
C ILE A 134 -6.00 12.28 5.35
N VAL A 135 -6.33 11.55 4.27
CA VAL A 135 -5.43 10.51 3.71
C VAL A 135 -4.06 11.10 3.40
N VAL A 136 -4.02 12.23 2.68
CA VAL A 136 -2.78 12.90 2.30
C VAL A 136 -2.06 13.49 3.51
N GLY A 137 -2.79 14.19 4.38
CA GLY A 137 -2.22 14.90 5.53
C GLY A 137 -1.63 13.98 6.62
N LEU A 138 -2.10 12.72 6.71
CA LEU A 138 -1.53 11.73 7.64
C LEU A 138 -0.19 11.16 7.17
N ALA A 139 0.15 11.28 5.89
CA ALA A 139 1.24 10.54 5.28
C ALA A 139 2.49 11.41 5.05
N GLN A 140 3.65 10.78 5.13
CA GLN A 140 4.95 11.38 4.81
C GLN A 140 5.21 11.42 3.29
N ALA A 141 4.51 10.59 2.53
CA ALA A 141 4.53 10.57 1.07
C ALA A 141 3.20 10.09 0.50
N LEU A 142 2.88 10.50 -0.72
CA LEU A 142 1.73 10.03 -1.47
C LEU A 142 2.18 9.23 -2.69
N VAL A 143 1.65 8.03 -2.84
CA VAL A 143 1.79 7.22 -4.06
C VAL A 143 0.47 7.25 -4.83
N VAL A 144 0.51 7.72 -6.08
CA VAL A 144 -0.61 7.59 -7.03
C VAL A 144 -0.30 6.45 -8.00
N ALA A 145 -0.92 5.28 -7.76
CA ALA A 145 -0.59 4.07 -8.51
C ALA A 145 -1.07 4.09 -9.97
N GLN A 146 -2.28 4.56 -10.19
CA GLN A 146 -2.90 4.73 -11.52
C GLN A 146 -3.97 5.82 -11.43
N ALA A 147 -3.99 6.76 -12.36
CA ALA A 147 -4.99 7.82 -12.38
C ALA A 147 -5.17 8.44 -13.77
N ASP A 148 -6.42 8.76 -14.12
CA ASP A 148 -6.71 9.63 -15.24
C ASP A 148 -6.59 11.10 -14.83
N LEU A 149 -6.31 12.00 -15.80
CA LEU A 149 -6.14 13.44 -15.59
C LEU A 149 -7.28 14.08 -14.78
N ARG A 150 -8.52 13.64 -15.01
CA ARG A 150 -9.71 14.11 -14.31
C ARG A 150 -10.19 13.06 -13.31
N SER A 151 -9.49 12.91 -12.19
CA SER A 151 -9.82 11.93 -11.15
C SER A 151 -9.64 12.49 -9.74
N GLY A 152 -10.27 11.84 -8.74
CA GLY A 152 -10.08 12.17 -7.33
C GLY A 152 -8.64 11.97 -6.86
N SER A 153 -7.93 10.96 -7.39
CA SER A 153 -6.52 10.71 -7.07
C SER A 153 -5.61 11.84 -7.56
N MET A 154 -5.94 12.47 -8.69
CA MET A 154 -5.23 13.66 -9.17
C MET A 154 -5.52 14.91 -8.32
N GLN A 155 -6.64 14.98 -7.61
CA GLN A 155 -6.87 16.03 -6.60
C GLN A 155 -6.01 15.79 -5.37
N SER A 156 -5.88 14.53 -4.93
CA SER A 156 -4.92 14.16 -3.85
C SER A 156 -3.48 14.51 -4.25
N ALA A 157 -3.08 14.29 -5.50
CA ALA A 157 -1.76 14.66 -6.00
C ALA A 157 -1.53 16.19 -5.98
N ARG A 158 -2.53 16.98 -6.36
CA ARG A 158 -2.44 18.45 -6.27
C ARG A 158 -2.28 18.91 -4.82
N LEU A 159 -3.08 18.34 -3.92
CA LEU A 159 -2.99 18.66 -2.50
C LEU A 159 -1.63 18.28 -1.92
N ALA A 160 -1.08 17.12 -2.26
CA ALA A 160 0.26 16.72 -1.83
C ALA A 160 1.32 17.74 -2.26
N ASN A 161 1.27 18.20 -3.53
CA ASN A 161 2.15 19.25 -4.02
C ASN A 161 1.98 20.58 -3.27
N GLU A 162 0.75 21.00 -2.96
CA GLU A 162 0.46 22.22 -2.19
C GLU A 162 1.02 22.13 -0.77
N LEU A 163 0.92 20.96 -0.15
CA LEU A 163 1.44 20.67 1.20
C LEU A 163 2.93 20.31 1.22
N LYS A 164 3.59 20.25 0.04
CA LYS A 164 4.98 19.82 -0.12
C LYS A 164 5.25 18.38 0.37
N ILE A 165 4.23 17.54 0.31
CA ILE A 165 4.36 16.11 0.59
C ILE A 165 4.95 15.43 -0.65
N PRO A 166 6.05 14.67 -0.54
CA PRO A 166 6.65 13.93 -1.65
C PRO A 166 5.63 13.08 -2.40
N LEU A 167 5.63 13.20 -3.74
CA LEU A 167 4.67 12.53 -4.61
C LEU A 167 5.38 11.52 -5.50
N PHE A 168 4.89 10.29 -5.47
CA PHE A 168 5.42 9.17 -6.23
C PHE A 168 4.35 8.52 -7.11
N VAL A 169 4.79 7.86 -8.17
CA VAL A 169 3.92 7.11 -9.06
C VAL A 169 4.56 5.77 -9.44
N LEU A 170 3.72 4.81 -9.82
CA LEU A 170 4.16 3.54 -10.39
C LEU A 170 4.36 3.65 -11.90
N PRO A 171 5.24 2.84 -12.51
CA PRO A 171 5.37 2.74 -13.95
C PRO A 171 4.02 2.38 -14.61
N GLN A 172 3.67 3.11 -15.66
CA GLN A 172 2.42 2.88 -16.37
C GLN A 172 2.63 3.02 -17.88
N ARG A 173 1.91 2.22 -18.67
CA ARG A 173 1.90 2.39 -20.13
C ARG A 173 1.32 3.74 -20.51
N ILE A 174 1.76 4.29 -21.64
CA ILE A 174 1.42 5.67 -22.06
C ILE A 174 -0.09 5.93 -22.08
N ASN A 175 -0.89 4.96 -22.51
CA ASN A 175 -2.35 5.12 -22.68
C ASN A 175 -3.17 4.61 -21.49
N GLU A 176 -2.55 4.08 -20.43
CA GLU A 176 -3.27 3.43 -19.32
C GLU A 176 -3.43 4.32 -18.08
N SER A 177 -2.65 5.39 -17.97
CA SER A 177 -2.67 6.28 -16.80
C SER A 177 -2.23 7.69 -17.18
N SER A 178 -3.08 8.40 -17.88
CA SER A 178 -2.78 9.75 -18.38
C SER A 178 -2.39 10.75 -17.29
N GLY A 179 -2.95 10.60 -16.08
CA GLY A 179 -2.67 11.47 -14.94
C GLY A 179 -1.28 11.24 -14.35
N THR A 180 -0.90 9.99 -14.02
CA THR A 180 0.42 9.70 -13.45
C THR A 180 1.53 9.97 -14.46
N ASN A 181 1.32 9.63 -15.74
CA ASN A 181 2.28 9.93 -16.80
C ASN A 181 2.48 11.45 -16.98
N ALA A 182 1.42 12.27 -16.84
CA ALA A 182 1.54 13.72 -16.87
C ALA A 182 2.29 14.27 -15.64
N LEU A 183 2.14 13.67 -14.47
CA LEU A 183 2.92 14.06 -13.27
C LEU A 183 4.41 13.80 -13.48
N LEU A 184 4.79 12.64 -14.04
CA LEU A 184 6.19 12.33 -14.38
C LEU A 184 6.73 13.29 -15.45
N ALA A 185 6.02 13.47 -16.54
CA ALA A 185 6.45 14.35 -17.64
C ALA A 185 6.66 15.81 -17.19
N SER A 186 5.86 16.26 -16.20
CA SER A 186 5.98 17.61 -15.62
C SER A 186 6.93 17.68 -14.41
N LYS A 187 7.64 16.60 -14.08
CA LYS A 187 8.55 16.49 -12.93
C LYS A 187 7.90 16.85 -11.59
N LYS A 188 6.60 16.54 -11.45
CA LYS A 188 5.81 16.76 -10.21
C LYS A 188 5.70 15.52 -9.35
N ALA A 189 6.18 14.38 -9.83
CA ALA A 189 6.25 13.13 -9.10
C ALA A 189 7.52 12.38 -9.47
N GLU A 190 7.99 11.53 -8.56
CA GLU A 190 9.09 10.60 -8.77
C GLU A 190 8.55 9.21 -9.14
N LEU A 191 9.32 8.48 -9.94
CA LEU A 191 9.00 7.11 -10.30
C LEU A 191 9.48 6.14 -9.21
N ILE A 192 8.63 5.20 -8.80
CA ILE A 192 9.04 4.06 -8.00
C ILE A 192 9.49 2.96 -8.98
N ASP A 193 10.76 2.68 -9.04
CA ASP A 193 11.39 1.64 -9.85
C ASP A 193 11.77 0.39 -9.03
N ASP A 194 11.88 0.55 -7.71
CA ASP A 194 12.18 -0.52 -6.75
C ASP A 194 11.37 -0.32 -5.47
N TYR A 195 10.57 -1.33 -5.11
CA TYR A 195 9.66 -1.24 -3.97
C TYR A 195 10.39 -1.32 -2.62
N VAL A 196 11.46 -2.11 -2.54
CA VAL A 196 12.25 -2.27 -1.29
C VAL A 196 13.03 -0.99 -1.01
N LYS A 197 13.70 -0.46 -2.04
CA LYS A 197 14.39 0.83 -1.97
C LYS A 197 13.44 1.97 -1.60
N PHE A 198 12.24 2.01 -2.19
CA PHE A 198 11.23 2.99 -1.83
C PHE A 198 10.79 2.85 -0.36
N ALA A 199 10.48 1.63 0.09
CA ALA A 199 10.05 1.39 1.46
C ALA A 199 11.13 1.77 2.49
N SER A 200 12.42 1.58 2.16
CA SER A 200 13.56 1.95 3.02
C SER A 200 13.70 3.46 3.26
N LEU A 201 13.03 4.32 2.47
CA LEU A 201 12.99 5.77 2.72
C LEU A 201 12.19 6.13 3.97
N PHE A 202 11.31 5.25 4.43
CA PHE A 202 10.35 5.53 5.50
C PHE A 202 10.51 4.63 6.71
N GLY A 203 11.15 3.47 6.57
CA GLY A 203 11.33 2.51 7.64
C GLY A 203 12.49 1.57 7.40
N GLU A 204 12.91 0.85 8.44
CA GLU A 204 13.93 -0.16 8.29
C GLU A 204 13.32 -1.40 7.61
N VAL A 205 13.73 -1.66 6.40
CA VAL A 205 13.50 -2.96 5.79
C VAL A 205 14.37 -3.93 6.55
N LYS A 206 13.78 -4.71 7.46
CA LYS A 206 14.48 -5.92 7.91
C LYS A 206 14.66 -6.74 6.65
N GLU A 207 15.90 -6.89 6.20
CA GLU A 207 16.19 -7.97 5.27
C GLU A 207 15.49 -9.19 5.87
N GLN A 208 14.47 -9.71 5.21
CA GLN A 208 14.01 -11.04 5.52
C GLN A 208 15.31 -11.83 5.46
N GLU A 209 15.71 -12.40 6.59
CA GLU A 209 16.84 -13.27 6.62
C GLU A 209 16.55 -14.36 5.57
N LYS A 210 17.01 -14.16 4.34
CA LYS A 210 17.17 -15.24 3.35
C LYS A 210 18.02 -16.37 3.94
N ALA A 211 18.60 -16.09 5.12
CA ALA A 211 19.45 -17.00 5.87
C ALA A 211 18.71 -18.20 6.48
N ASP A 212 17.39 -18.18 6.60
CA ASP A 212 16.63 -19.29 7.20
C ASP A 212 15.76 -20.07 6.20
N ASP A 213 15.87 -19.76 4.91
CA ASP A 213 15.23 -20.57 3.88
C ASP A 213 15.91 -21.94 3.82
N GLU A 214 15.20 -22.95 4.28
CA GLU A 214 15.70 -24.33 4.37
C GLU A 214 16.09 -24.87 2.99
N ILE A 215 15.43 -24.43 1.93
CA ILE A 215 15.70 -24.81 0.54
C ILE A 215 17.04 -24.22 0.10
N LEU A 216 17.24 -22.92 0.31
CA LEU A 216 18.48 -22.24 -0.08
C LEU A 216 19.68 -22.75 0.71
N LYS A 217 19.51 -23.01 2.03
CA LYS A 217 20.54 -23.64 2.85
C LYS A 217 20.89 -25.04 2.35
N PHE A 218 19.90 -25.87 2.02
CA PHE A 218 20.08 -27.21 1.52
C PHE A 218 20.80 -27.22 0.17
N CYS A 219 20.42 -26.27 -0.72
CA CYS A 219 21.00 -26.15 -2.07
C CYS A 219 22.34 -25.40 -2.12
N LYS A 220 22.83 -24.83 -1.01
CA LYS A 220 24.01 -23.95 -0.96
C LYS A 220 25.26 -24.56 -1.59
N ASN A 221 25.52 -25.82 -1.34
CA ASN A 221 26.70 -26.52 -1.85
C ASN A 221 26.43 -27.34 -3.12
N GLY A 222 25.23 -27.23 -3.66
CA GLY A 222 24.79 -28.03 -4.81
C GLY A 222 24.43 -29.47 -4.42
N VAL A 223 23.15 -29.81 -4.58
CA VAL A 223 22.59 -31.15 -4.33
C VAL A 223 22.05 -31.74 -5.62
N SER A 224 21.77 -33.03 -5.66
CA SER A 224 21.11 -33.62 -6.82
C SER A 224 19.67 -33.12 -6.91
N LEU A 225 19.13 -33.01 -8.12
CA LEU A 225 17.73 -32.63 -8.34
C LEU A 225 16.77 -33.61 -7.67
N ASP A 226 17.10 -34.90 -7.71
CA ASP A 226 16.28 -35.95 -7.09
C ASP A 226 16.24 -35.80 -5.57
N GLU A 227 17.34 -35.47 -4.90
CA GLU A 227 17.36 -35.20 -3.45
C GLU A 227 16.56 -33.95 -3.09
N ALA A 228 16.67 -32.87 -3.89
CA ALA A 228 15.93 -31.65 -3.68
C ALA A 228 14.42 -31.88 -3.85
N LEU A 229 14.01 -32.59 -4.90
CA LEU A 229 12.61 -32.94 -5.16
C LEU A 229 12.06 -33.93 -4.12
N ALA A 230 12.84 -34.89 -3.66
CA ALA A 230 12.40 -35.80 -2.62
C ALA A 230 12.12 -35.10 -1.29
N LYS A 231 12.90 -34.04 -0.97
CA LYS A 231 12.75 -33.31 0.29
C LYS A 231 11.70 -32.19 0.23
N PHE A 232 11.64 -31.46 -0.87
CA PHE A 232 10.84 -30.23 -0.97
C PHE A 232 9.74 -30.27 -2.04
N GLY A 233 9.71 -31.31 -2.88
CA GLY A 233 8.72 -31.44 -3.94
C GLY A 233 8.94 -30.42 -5.07
N GLU A 234 7.85 -30.12 -5.79
CA GLU A 234 7.87 -29.27 -6.99
C GLU A 234 8.20 -27.79 -6.72
N ILE A 235 8.19 -27.34 -5.47
CA ILE A 235 8.54 -25.96 -5.08
C ILE A 235 9.97 -25.59 -5.54
N ILE A 236 10.84 -26.56 -5.76
CA ILE A 236 12.19 -26.35 -6.31
C ILE A 236 12.15 -25.66 -7.68
N TYR A 237 11.16 -25.99 -8.53
CA TYR A 237 10.99 -25.36 -9.84
C TYR A 237 10.46 -23.92 -9.72
N GLU A 238 9.64 -23.63 -8.70
CA GLU A 238 9.23 -22.25 -8.41
C GLU A 238 10.44 -21.40 -8.01
N TYR A 239 11.33 -21.96 -7.19
CA TYR A 239 12.59 -21.31 -6.79
C TYR A 239 13.54 -21.07 -7.97
N GLU A 240 13.55 -21.96 -8.96
CA GLU A 240 14.32 -21.76 -10.20
C GLU A 240 13.72 -20.63 -11.04
N LEU A 241 12.38 -20.61 -11.22
CA LEU A 241 11.67 -19.54 -11.94
C LEU A 241 11.90 -18.18 -11.29
N ASP A 242 11.98 -18.12 -9.97
CA ASP A 242 12.25 -16.91 -9.20
C ASP A 242 13.75 -16.55 -9.18
N GLY A 243 14.62 -17.36 -9.81
CA GLY A 243 16.07 -17.14 -9.85
C GLY A 243 16.77 -17.30 -8.50
N LEU A 244 16.17 -17.99 -7.55
CA LEU A 244 16.72 -18.26 -6.20
C LEU A 244 17.63 -19.47 -6.19
N VAL A 245 17.38 -20.45 -7.06
CA VAL A 245 18.25 -21.60 -7.32
C VAL A 245 18.49 -21.74 -8.82
N GLU A 246 19.58 -22.38 -9.18
CA GLU A 246 19.90 -22.75 -10.56
C GLU A 246 19.88 -24.27 -10.68
N ILE A 247 19.13 -24.80 -11.65
CA ILE A 247 19.10 -26.22 -11.97
C ILE A 247 19.94 -26.44 -13.23
N SER A 248 21.08 -27.12 -13.07
CA SER A 248 21.94 -27.45 -14.19
C SER A 248 22.52 -28.85 -14.00
N ASN A 249 22.58 -29.64 -15.08
CA ASN A 249 23.11 -31.00 -15.08
C ASN A 249 22.55 -31.90 -13.96
N LEU A 250 21.23 -31.89 -13.75
CA LEU A 250 20.54 -32.61 -12.68
C LEU A 250 21.01 -32.25 -11.26
N ARG A 251 21.55 -31.08 -11.07
CA ARG A 251 21.93 -30.52 -9.77
C ARG A 251 21.22 -29.18 -9.54
N VAL A 252 20.87 -28.95 -8.28
CA VAL A 252 20.28 -27.71 -7.80
C VAL A 252 21.31 -27.00 -6.93
N LYS A 253 21.58 -25.73 -7.22
CA LYS A 253 22.48 -24.89 -6.43
C LYS A 253 21.79 -23.57 -6.11
N SER A 254 22.00 -23.05 -4.91
CA SER A 254 21.56 -21.68 -4.59
C SER A 254 22.24 -20.69 -5.54
N ALA A 255 21.46 -19.77 -6.10
CA ALA A 255 21.94 -18.69 -6.96
C ALA A 255 22.42 -17.46 -6.16
N LEU A 256 22.35 -17.54 -4.82
CA LEU A 256 22.72 -16.50 -3.85
C LEU A 256 24.01 -16.83 -3.14
#